data_2e1899d5bf2f76b75a65ea8fa4515312
#
_entry.id   2e1899d5bf2f76b75a65ea8fa4515312
#
_cell.length_a   1.000
_cell.length_b   1.000
_cell.length_c   1.000
_cell.angle_alpha   90.00
_cell.angle_beta   90.00
_cell.angle_gamma   90.00
#
_symmetry.space_group_name_H-M   'P 1'
#
loop_
_entity.id
_entity.type
_entity.pdbx_description
1 polymer ?
#
loop_
_entity_poly.entity_id
_entity_poly.type
_entity_poly.pdbx_seq_one_letter_code
_entity_poly.pdbx_strand_id
1 'polypeptide(L)'
;FIEGDTCNHHTIMYYNELEVEIHFTLFEPTHHKLLKYFKNPFDFAINKDNYMYEFKPDYHFIYSLAHFKNHLVNGSGFRYLLDFYYMLTKTQLDLDFIKKELAKIDLLKLYNNIINALFEISGVALDNVEHYDVSFFLNYLNESGTYGFKRHKTNDMVPKNKFRLIVNTLFM
;
A
#
# COMPACT_ATOMS: atom_id res chain seq x y z
N PHE A 1 10.06 28.60 -0.07
CA PHE A 1 8.92 27.75 -0.37
C PHE A 1 7.68 28.61 -0.65
N ILE A 2 6.91 28.21 -1.66
CA ILE A 2 5.60 28.79 -1.98
C ILE A 2 4.57 27.72 -1.63
N GLU A 3 3.54 28.09 -0.84
CA GLU A 3 2.46 27.20 -0.49
C GLU A 3 1.57 26.99 -1.73
N GLY A 4 1.29 25.72 -2.02
CA GLY A 4 0.37 25.29 -3.06
C GLY A 4 -0.96 24.84 -2.47
N ASP A 5 -1.55 23.79 -3.05
CA ASP A 5 -2.85 23.28 -2.62
C ASP A 5 -2.75 22.54 -1.27
N THR A 6 -3.70 22.80 -0.39
CA THR A 6 -3.87 22.07 0.88
C THR A 6 -5.09 21.16 0.78
N CYS A 7 -4.93 19.90 1.10
CA CYS A 7 -6.02 18.95 1.23
C CYS A 7 -6.18 18.48 2.69
N ASN A 8 -7.08 17.52 2.94
CA ASN A 8 -7.42 17.06 4.28
C ASN A 8 -6.28 16.36 5.04
N HIS A 9 -5.19 15.97 4.40
CA HIS A 9 -4.11 15.20 5.03
C HIS A 9 -2.70 15.63 4.64
N HIS A 10 -2.53 16.52 3.64
CA HIS A 10 -1.24 17.09 3.28
C HIS A 10 -1.36 18.52 2.74
N THR A 11 -0.26 19.24 2.72
CA THR A 11 -0.07 20.50 1.98
C THR A 11 1.04 20.31 0.97
N ILE A 12 0.82 20.79 -0.25
CA ILE A 12 1.85 20.86 -1.29
C ILE A 12 2.64 22.15 -1.10
N MET A 13 3.95 22.07 -1.15
CA MET A 13 4.85 23.22 -1.13
C MET A 13 5.80 23.14 -2.32
N TYR A 14 6.09 24.27 -2.93
CA TYR A 14 7.03 24.38 -4.04
C TYR A 14 8.31 25.08 -3.62
N TYR A 15 9.44 24.50 -4.00
CA TYR A 15 10.75 25.14 -3.92
C TYR A 15 11.42 25.04 -5.28
N ASN A 16 11.44 26.16 -6.02
CA ASN A 16 11.78 26.21 -7.46
C ASN A 16 10.85 25.24 -8.23
N GLU A 17 11.41 24.25 -8.92
CA GLU A 17 10.66 23.20 -9.66
C GLU A 17 10.38 21.96 -8.84
N LEU A 18 10.82 21.90 -7.59
CA LEU A 18 10.60 20.77 -6.68
C LEU A 18 9.25 20.91 -5.98
N GLU A 19 8.41 19.90 -6.15
CA GLU A 19 7.17 19.72 -5.39
C GLU A 19 7.44 18.87 -4.14
N VAL A 20 7.00 19.36 -2.97
CA VAL A 20 7.14 18.69 -1.68
C VAL A 20 5.78 18.58 -1.02
N GLU A 21 5.33 17.36 -0.75
CA GLU A 21 4.12 17.10 0.01
C GLU A 21 4.44 16.96 1.51
N ILE A 22 3.83 17.80 2.33
CA ILE A 22 3.95 17.73 3.79
C ILE A 22 2.69 17.12 4.35
N HIS A 23 2.78 15.89 4.82
CA HIS A 23 1.66 15.14 5.37
C HIS A 23 1.46 15.45 6.86
N PHE A 24 0.22 15.80 7.26
CA PHE A 24 -0.20 15.95 8.67
C PHE A 24 -0.64 14.61 9.25
N THR A 25 -1.19 13.74 8.38
CA THR A 25 -1.58 12.37 8.71
C THR A 25 -1.16 11.45 7.57
N LEU A 26 -0.91 10.18 7.88
CA LEU A 26 -0.48 9.19 6.88
C LEU A 26 -1.59 8.73 5.94
N PHE A 27 -2.87 8.95 6.31
CA PHE A 27 -4.03 8.50 5.55
C PHE A 27 -5.12 9.56 5.55
N GLU A 28 -5.96 9.54 4.52
CA GLU A 28 -7.13 10.40 4.42
C GLU A 28 -8.16 10.13 5.54
N PRO A 29 -8.98 11.13 5.92
CA PRO A 29 -10.01 11.01 6.96
C PRO A 29 -11.01 9.87 6.73
N THR A 30 -11.22 9.47 5.48
CA THR A 30 -12.11 8.35 5.09
C THR A 30 -11.60 6.98 5.54
N HIS A 31 -10.32 6.85 5.83
CA HIS A 31 -9.67 5.60 6.24
C HIS A 31 -9.59 5.47 7.77
N HIS A 32 -10.73 5.50 8.45
CA HIS A 32 -10.83 5.57 9.92
C HIS A 32 -10.00 4.51 10.68
N LYS A 33 -9.97 3.25 10.21
CA LYS A 33 -9.16 2.19 10.86
C LYS A 33 -7.66 2.48 10.75
N LEU A 34 -7.19 2.88 9.57
CA LEU A 34 -5.78 3.20 9.34
C LEU A 34 -5.35 4.44 10.10
N LEU A 35 -6.19 5.50 10.12
CA LEU A 35 -5.94 6.69 10.93
C LEU A 35 -5.86 6.37 12.43
N LYS A 36 -6.74 5.51 12.92
CA LYS A 36 -6.71 5.09 14.33
C LYS A 36 -5.45 4.28 14.62
N TYR A 37 -5.06 3.38 13.74
CA TYR A 37 -3.88 2.53 13.89
C TYR A 37 -2.60 3.36 13.85
N PHE A 38 -2.43 4.22 12.85
CA PHE A 38 -1.27 5.08 12.65
C PHE A 38 -1.45 6.49 13.26
N LYS A 39 -2.23 6.61 14.35
CA LYS A 39 -2.56 7.92 14.95
C LYS A 39 -1.32 8.76 15.28
N ASN A 40 -0.27 8.12 15.78
CA ASN A 40 1.03 8.75 15.99
C ASN A 40 2.11 7.94 15.25
N PRO A 41 2.53 8.36 14.05
CA PRO A 41 3.50 7.59 13.26
C PRO A 41 4.88 7.45 13.93
N PHE A 42 5.23 8.35 14.85
CA PHE A 42 6.50 8.30 15.58
C PHE A 42 6.59 7.11 16.55
N ASP A 43 5.46 6.53 17.00
CA ASP A 43 5.46 5.32 17.84
C ASP A 43 6.02 4.10 17.10
N PHE A 44 5.96 4.13 15.78
CA PHE A 44 6.40 3.07 14.88
C PHE A 44 7.79 3.31 14.27
N ALA A 45 8.38 4.47 14.56
CA ALA A 45 9.63 4.91 13.99
C ALA A 45 10.80 4.84 14.98
N ILE A 46 12.00 4.87 14.44
CA ILE A 46 13.25 5.07 15.18
C ILE A 46 13.85 6.40 14.75
N ASN A 47 14.38 7.12 15.71
CA ASN A 47 15.15 8.34 15.42
C ASN A 47 16.53 7.93 14.87
N LYS A 48 16.86 8.39 13.68
CA LYS A 48 18.17 8.15 13.05
C LYS A 48 19.15 9.26 13.31
N ASP A 49 18.70 10.51 13.26
CA ASP A 49 19.51 11.69 13.49
C ASP A 49 18.57 12.90 13.67
N ASN A 50 18.85 13.78 14.65
CA ASN A 50 18.15 15.04 14.98
C ASN A 50 16.66 15.11 14.59
N TYR A 51 16.36 15.24 13.29
CA TYR A 51 15.00 15.41 12.74
C TYR A 51 14.60 14.28 11.78
N MET A 52 15.46 13.26 11.60
CA MET A 52 15.18 12.13 10.71
C MET A 52 14.65 10.94 11.49
N TYR A 53 13.49 10.47 11.07
CA TYR A 53 12.84 9.27 11.60
C TYR A 53 12.62 8.26 10.47
N GLU A 54 12.78 7.00 10.79
CA GLU A 54 12.56 5.89 9.87
C GLU A 54 11.64 4.87 10.53
N PHE A 55 10.67 4.35 9.82
CA PHE A 55 9.84 3.27 10.35
C PHE A 55 10.70 2.06 10.71
N LYS A 56 10.36 1.41 11.83
CA LYS A 56 10.86 0.06 12.11
C LYS A 56 10.48 -0.85 10.94
N PRO A 57 11.34 -1.82 10.55
CA PRO A 57 11.13 -2.60 9.32
C PRO A 57 9.72 -3.22 9.20
N ASP A 58 9.23 -3.86 10.26
CA ASP A 58 7.90 -4.48 10.25
C ASP A 58 6.78 -3.46 10.03
N TYR A 59 6.87 -2.30 10.68
CA TYR A 59 5.89 -1.23 10.51
C TYR A 59 6.02 -0.53 9.16
N HIS A 60 7.22 -0.48 8.59
CA HIS A 60 7.40 0.00 7.22
C HIS A 60 6.66 -0.91 6.23
N PHE A 61 6.77 -2.24 6.41
CA PHE A 61 6.02 -3.20 5.61
C PHE A 61 4.51 -3.02 5.75
N ILE A 62 4.01 -2.93 6.98
CA ILE A 62 2.58 -2.72 7.28
C ILE A 62 2.07 -1.42 6.66
N TYR A 63 2.82 -0.33 6.79
CA TYR A 63 2.49 0.97 6.18
C TYR A 63 2.45 0.87 4.66
N SER A 64 3.47 0.26 4.04
CA SER A 64 3.55 0.08 2.58
C SER A 64 2.35 -0.71 2.04
N LEU A 65 1.92 -1.74 2.77
CA LEU A 65 0.74 -2.53 2.42
C LEU A 65 -0.56 -1.71 2.53
N ALA A 66 -0.70 -0.93 3.60
CA ALA A 66 -1.85 -0.04 3.79
C ALA A 66 -1.90 1.04 2.70
N HIS A 67 -0.77 1.61 2.35
CA HIS A 67 -0.63 2.58 1.28
C HIS A 67 -0.97 1.97 -0.09
N PHE A 68 -0.45 0.78 -0.38
CA PHE A 68 -0.79 0.04 -1.59
C PHE A 68 -2.30 -0.21 -1.73
N LYS A 69 -2.98 -0.60 -0.64
CA LYS A 69 -4.45 -0.77 -0.65
C LYS A 69 -5.17 0.50 -1.14
N ASN A 70 -4.72 1.68 -0.72
CA ASN A 70 -5.32 2.94 -1.15
C ASN A 70 -5.16 3.17 -2.65
N HIS A 71 -4.01 2.79 -3.19
CA HIS A 71 -3.74 2.93 -4.62
C HIS A 71 -4.45 1.90 -5.48
N LEU A 72 -4.76 0.71 -4.96
CA LEU A 72 -5.48 -0.32 -5.71
C LEU A 72 -6.82 0.17 -6.28
N VAL A 73 -7.52 1.03 -5.55
CA VAL A 73 -8.81 1.61 -6.00
C VAL A 73 -8.63 2.47 -7.26
N ASN A 74 -7.45 3.03 -7.46
CA ASN A 74 -7.12 3.91 -8.58
C ASN A 74 -6.29 3.23 -9.67
N GLY A 75 -6.10 1.91 -9.60
CA GLY A 75 -5.27 1.13 -10.52
C GLY A 75 -3.80 1.17 -10.11
N SER A 76 -3.40 0.35 -9.16
CA SER A 76 -1.99 0.16 -8.78
C SER A 76 -1.29 -0.77 -9.75
N GLY A 77 -0.10 -0.38 -10.14
CA GLY A 77 0.71 -1.14 -11.06
C GLY A 77 1.53 -2.27 -10.41
N PHE A 78 2.16 -3.04 -11.27
CA PHE A 78 2.98 -4.20 -10.92
C PHE A 78 4.21 -3.86 -10.06
N ARG A 79 4.66 -2.60 -10.08
CA ARG A 79 5.82 -2.11 -9.33
C ARG A 79 5.73 -2.45 -7.84
N TYR A 80 4.56 -2.33 -7.24
CA TYR A 80 4.39 -2.62 -5.81
C TYR A 80 4.73 -4.07 -5.43
N LEU A 81 4.52 -5.05 -6.33
CA LEU A 81 4.94 -6.43 -6.07
C LEU A 81 6.46 -6.54 -5.96
N LEU A 82 7.21 -5.79 -6.76
CA LEU A 82 8.67 -5.76 -6.66
C LEU A 82 9.12 -5.16 -5.33
N ASP A 83 8.49 -4.07 -4.89
CA ASP A 83 8.80 -3.44 -3.62
C ASP A 83 8.57 -4.45 -2.47
N PHE A 84 7.44 -5.16 -2.44
CA PHE A 84 7.17 -6.21 -1.45
C PHE A 84 8.14 -7.38 -1.54
N TYR A 85 8.49 -7.83 -2.76
CA TYR A 85 9.49 -8.88 -2.93
C TYR A 85 10.83 -8.49 -2.32
N TYR A 86 11.29 -7.26 -2.56
CA TYR A 86 12.52 -6.75 -1.96
C TYR A 86 12.44 -6.65 -0.44
N MET A 87 11.35 -6.14 0.11
CA MET A 87 11.16 -6.06 1.56
C MET A 87 11.20 -7.46 2.20
N LEU A 88 10.51 -8.43 1.63
CA LEU A 88 10.44 -9.81 2.13
C LEU A 88 11.77 -10.58 2.00
N THR A 89 12.61 -10.26 1.00
CA THR A 89 13.84 -10.99 0.72
C THR A 89 15.10 -10.31 1.24
N LYS A 90 15.08 -8.98 1.45
CA LYS A 90 16.26 -8.18 1.81
C LYS A 90 16.20 -7.59 3.20
N THR A 91 15.05 -7.63 3.86
CA THR A 91 14.85 -7.09 5.20
C THR A 91 14.49 -8.23 6.15
N GLN A 92 15.07 -8.23 7.35
CA GLN A 92 14.63 -9.17 8.38
C GLN A 92 13.32 -8.68 8.97
N LEU A 93 12.23 -9.41 8.71
CA LEU A 93 10.86 -9.12 9.15
C LEU A 93 10.33 -10.20 10.08
N ASP A 94 9.58 -9.80 11.11
CA ASP A 94 8.77 -10.71 11.92
C ASP A 94 7.40 -10.90 11.25
N LEU A 95 7.29 -11.91 10.38
CA LEU A 95 6.06 -12.16 9.61
C LEU A 95 4.87 -12.53 10.48
N ASP A 96 5.07 -13.18 11.62
CA ASP A 96 3.99 -13.52 12.55
C ASP A 96 3.45 -12.28 13.26
N PHE A 97 4.34 -11.37 13.64
CA PHE A 97 3.96 -10.06 14.14
C PHE A 97 3.19 -9.26 13.09
N ILE A 98 3.74 -9.17 11.86
CA ILE A 98 3.11 -8.46 10.74
C ILE A 98 1.69 -9.00 10.49
N LYS A 99 1.50 -10.31 10.40
CA LYS A 99 0.17 -10.93 10.19
C LYS A 99 -0.83 -10.55 11.29
N LYS A 100 -0.40 -10.56 12.56
CA LYS A 100 -1.25 -10.11 13.69
C LYS A 100 -1.66 -8.65 13.58
N GLU A 101 -0.73 -7.78 13.20
CA GLU A 101 -1.02 -6.35 13.04
C GLU A 101 -1.94 -6.09 11.83
N LEU A 102 -1.69 -6.75 10.70
CA LEU A 102 -2.52 -6.66 9.50
C LEU A 102 -3.96 -7.13 9.73
N ALA A 103 -4.16 -8.15 10.57
CA ALA A 103 -5.50 -8.60 10.95
C ALA A 103 -6.31 -7.51 11.70
N LYS A 104 -5.66 -6.67 12.51
CA LYS A 104 -6.32 -5.55 13.23
C LYS A 104 -6.88 -4.48 12.28
N ILE A 105 -6.28 -4.32 11.11
CA ILE A 105 -6.62 -3.28 10.12
C ILE A 105 -7.21 -3.83 8.82
N ASP A 106 -7.67 -5.09 8.82
CA ASP A 106 -8.31 -5.79 7.69
C ASP A 106 -7.42 -5.85 6.43
N LEU A 107 -6.12 -6.08 6.60
CA LEU A 107 -5.17 -6.19 5.50
C LEU A 107 -4.58 -7.59 5.32
N LEU A 108 -4.94 -8.56 6.17
CA LEU A 108 -4.37 -9.90 6.11
C LEU A 108 -4.68 -10.61 4.78
N LYS A 109 -5.90 -10.43 4.25
CA LYS A 109 -6.27 -11.00 2.94
C LYS A 109 -5.44 -10.41 1.80
N LEU A 110 -5.20 -9.08 1.81
CA LEU A 110 -4.35 -8.44 0.82
C LEU A 110 -2.90 -8.94 0.91
N TYR A 111 -2.38 -9.12 2.13
CA TYR A 111 -1.09 -9.73 2.36
C TYR A 111 -1.00 -11.13 1.73
N ASN A 112 -1.98 -12.00 1.99
CA ASN A 112 -2.02 -13.35 1.43
C ASN A 112 -2.08 -13.33 -0.11
N ASN A 113 -2.83 -12.39 -0.70
CA ASN A 113 -2.86 -12.23 -2.17
C ASN A 113 -1.48 -11.86 -2.71
N ILE A 114 -0.73 -10.97 -2.03
CA ILE A 114 0.61 -10.58 -2.44
C ILE A 114 1.59 -11.75 -2.33
N ILE A 115 1.57 -12.49 -1.21
CA ILE A 115 2.45 -13.65 -1.02
C ILE A 115 2.20 -14.71 -2.11
N ASN A 116 0.92 -15.03 -2.39
CA ASN A 116 0.57 -15.97 -3.46
C ASN A 116 0.94 -15.46 -4.85
N ALA A 117 0.75 -14.16 -5.13
CA ALA A 117 1.15 -13.56 -6.39
C ALA A 117 2.67 -13.60 -6.59
N LEU A 118 3.44 -13.32 -5.55
CA LEU A 118 4.90 -13.41 -5.59
C LEU A 118 5.38 -14.85 -5.76
N PHE A 119 4.73 -15.82 -5.12
CA PHE A 119 5.00 -17.23 -5.34
C PHE A 119 4.73 -17.66 -6.79
N GLU A 120 3.58 -17.27 -7.36
CA GLU A 120 3.20 -17.59 -8.74
C GLU A 120 4.22 -17.04 -9.76
N ILE A 121 4.75 -15.84 -9.49
CA ILE A 121 5.72 -15.19 -10.40
C ILE A 121 7.13 -15.72 -10.24
N SER A 122 7.58 -15.91 -8.99
CA SER A 122 8.99 -16.20 -8.67
C SER A 122 9.28 -17.68 -8.41
N GLY A 123 8.26 -18.48 -8.10
CA GLY A 123 8.41 -19.85 -7.60
C GLY A 123 8.98 -19.94 -6.18
N VAL A 124 9.16 -18.80 -5.47
CA VAL A 124 9.78 -18.75 -4.15
C VAL A 124 8.71 -18.59 -3.06
N ALA A 125 8.66 -19.54 -2.13
CA ALA A 125 7.81 -19.43 -0.94
C ALA A 125 8.43 -18.41 0.04
N LEU A 126 7.79 -17.26 0.18
CA LEU A 126 8.25 -16.15 1.01
C LEU A 126 7.65 -16.18 2.43
N ASP A 127 6.52 -16.82 2.60
CA ASP A 127 5.86 -17.09 3.89
C ASP A 127 5.00 -18.34 3.76
N ASN A 128 4.66 -18.94 4.90
CA ASN A 128 3.75 -20.09 4.95
C ASN A 128 2.28 -19.59 5.01
N VAL A 129 1.70 -19.40 3.84
CA VAL A 129 0.29 -19.03 3.67
C VAL A 129 -0.43 -20.11 2.86
N GLU A 130 -1.75 -20.21 3.04
CA GLU A 130 -2.58 -21.08 2.22
C GLU A 130 -2.48 -20.66 0.75
N HIS A 131 -2.17 -21.62 -0.13
CA HIS A 131 -2.08 -21.35 -1.57
C HIS A 131 -3.47 -21.43 -2.22
N TYR A 132 -3.79 -20.38 -2.98
CA TYR A 132 -5.02 -20.31 -3.80
C TYR A 132 -4.77 -19.51 -5.06
N ASP A 133 -5.69 -19.64 -6.02
CA ASP A 133 -5.61 -18.93 -7.30
C ASP A 133 -5.69 -17.41 -7.13
N VAL A 134 -4.66 -16.72 -7.61
CA VAL A 134 -4.55 -15.25 -7.61
C VAL A 134 -4.54 -14.66 -9.03
N SER A 135 -4.90 -15.45 -10.03
CA SER A 135 -4.87 -15.03 -11.44
C SER A 135 -5.65 -13.74 -11.67
N PHE A 136 -6.80 -13.59 -11.02
CA PHE A 136 -7.58 -12.35 -11.11
C PHE A 136 -6.84 -11.13 -10.56
N PHE A 137 -6.16 -11.27 -9.42
CA PHE A 137 -5.36 -10.21 -8.83
C PHE A 137 -4.17 -9.85 -9.71
N LEU A 138 -3.45 -10.84 -10.24
CA LEU A 138 -2.34 -10.65 -11.16
C LEU A 138 -2.79 -9.98 -12.46
N ASN A 139 -3.89 -10.41 -13.05
CA ASN A 139 -4.46 -9.80 -14.25
C ASN A 139 -4.82 -8.34 -14.00
N TYR A 140 -5.45 -8.03 -12.87
CA TYR A 140 -5.76 -6.65 -12.48
C TYR A 140 -4.50 -5.77 -12.42
N LEU A 141 -3.42 -6.25 -11.76
CA LEU A 141 -2.17 -5.51 -11.68
C LEU A 141 -1.49 -5.35 -13.04
N ASN A 142 -1.52 -6.39 -13.88
CA ASN A 142 -0.93 -6.37 -15.21
C ASN A 142 -1.67 -5.38 -16.14
N GLU A 143 -2.99 -5.37 -16.13
CA GLU A 143 -3.80 -4.42 -16.88
C GLU A 143 -3.59 -2.98 -16.42
N SER A 144 -3.27 -2.78 -15.14
CA SER A 144 -2.92 -1.48 -14.58
C SER A 144 -1.55 -0.96 -15.05
N GLY A 145 -0.72 -1.82 -15.66
CA GLY A 145 0.64 -1.49 -16.10
C GLY A 145 1.62 -1.33 -14.95
N THR A 146 2.80 -0.78 -15.24
CA THR A 146 3.89 -0.69 -14.24
C THR A 146 3.56 0.26 -13.10
N TYR A 147 2.95 1.40 -13.39
CA TYR A 147 2.70 2.50 -12.44
C TYR A 147 1.22 2.72 -12.09
N GLY A 148 0.32 1.91 -12.64
CA GLY A 148 -1.12 2.09 -12.50
C GLY A 148 -1.74 3.02 -13.56
N PHE A 149 -3.08 2.98 -13.69
CA PHE A 149 -3.76 3.88 -14.61
C PHE A 149 -4.11 5.22 -13.97
N LYS A 150 -4.13 6.27 -14.79
CA LYS A 150 -4.86 7.48 -14.44
C LYS A 150 -6.36 7.24 -14.65
N ARG A 151 -7.16 7.55 -13.65
CA ARG A 151 -8.62 7.34 -13.55
C ARG A 151 -9.45 7.78 -14.75
N HIS A 152 -8.91 8.66 -15.63
CA HIS A 152 -9.60 9.18 -16.81
C HIS A 152 -9.83 8.16 -17.92
N LYS A 153 -9.11 7.03 -17.95
CA LYS A 153 -9.30 5.97 -18.96
C LYS A 153 -10.27 4.87 -18.53
N THR A 154 -10.57 4.74 -17.24
CA THR A 154 -11.39 3.63 -16.70
C THR A 154 -12.86 3.97 -16.59
N ASN A 155 -13.26 5.23 -16.67
CA ASN A 155 -14.69 5.62 -16.57
C ASN A 155 -15.55 5.07 -17.70
N ASP A 156 -14.96 4.71 -18.83
CA ASP A 156 -15.70 4.23 -20.01
C ASP A 156 -15.75 2.69 -20.12
N MET A 157 -14.90 1.95 -19.39
CA MET A 157 -14.76 0.50 -19.57
C MET A 157 -15.37 -0.39 -18.48
N VAL A 158 -15.55 0.11 -17.25
CA VAL A 158 -16.13 -0.69 -16.15
C VAL A 158 -17.23 0.09 -15.44
N PRO A 159 -18.47 -0.42 -15.41
CA PRO A 159 -19.53 0.22 -14.61
C PRO A 159 -19.08 0.37 -13.14
N LYS A 160 -19.26 1.55 -12.56
CA LYS A 160 -18.87 1.89 -11.17
C LYS A 160 -19.28 0.82 -10.14
N ASN A 161 -20.39 0.14 -10.37
CA ASN A 161 -20.89 -0.93 -9.51
C ASN A 161 -20.08 -2.22 -9.61
N LYS A 162 -19.54 -2.58 -10.80
CA LYS A 162 -18.68 -3.75 -10.98
C LYS A 162 -17.30 -3.52 -10.36
N PHE A 163 -16.74 -2.33 -10.50
CA PHE A 163 -15.43 -1.99 -9.92
C PHE A 163 -15.47 -2.05 -8.39
N ARG A 164 -16.53 -1.51 -7.76
CA ARG A 164 -16.73 -1.60 -6.31
C ARG A 164 -16.93 -3.05 -5.84
N LEU A 165 -17.59 -3.87 -6.63
CA LEU A 165 -17.75 -5.31 -6.37
C LEU A 165 -16.40 -6.03 -6.47
N ILE A 166 -15.59 -5.73 -7.47
CA ILE A 166 -14.25 -6.29 -7.68
C ILE A 166 -13.34 -5.96 -6.48
N VAL A 167 -13.27 -4.71 -6.08
CA VAL A 167 -12.48 -4.28 -4.92
C VAL A 167 -12.96 -4.96 -3.65
N ASN A 168 -14.27 -5.03 -3.41
CA ASN A 168 -14.82 -5.71 -2.24
C ASN A 168 -14.54 -7.22 -2.27
N THR A 169 -14.64 -7.87 -3.44
CA THR A 169 -14.39 -9.32 -3.56
C THR A 169 -12.91 -9.67 -3.36
N LEU A 170 -12.00 -8.79 -3.77
CA LEU A 170 -10.56 -9.02 -3.65
C LEU A 170 -10.00 -8.67 -2.25
N PHE A 171 -10.64 -7.73 -1.54
CA PHE A 171 -10.02 -7.08 -0.38
C PHE A 171 -10.86 -7.10 0.90
N MET A 172 -12.08 -7.65 0.89
CA MET A 172 -12.87 -8.03 2.04
C MET A 172 -12.83 -9.54 2.25
#